data_0f57555459eb0b2ca1d9ff2e38efa33a
#
_entry.id   0f57555459eb0b2ca1d9ff2e38efa33a
#
_cell.length_a   1.000
_cell.length_b   1.000
_cell.length_c   1.000
_cell.angle_alpha   90.00
_cell.angle_beta   90.00
_cell.angle_gamma   90.00
#
_symmetry.space_group_name_H-M   'P 1'
#
loop_
_entity.id
_entity.type
_entity.pdbx_description
1 polymer ?
#
loop_
_entity_poly.entity_id
_entity_poly.type
_entity_poly.pdbx_seq_one_letter_code
_entity_poly.pdbx_strand_id
1 'polypeptide(L)'
;LIPGDMVVSRKSDTYETALKILEELCRIAPVYYSYGNHESRAHIRKSEYQEKFFAFENKVKELGIHVLHNETEAFGELAVTGLEIPLSCYKKGVDVPLPQDYLEKTLPEQTEDTFQVLLAHNPRYAKEYADWGADLTFCGHNHGGLIRIPGVGSLISPQFQWFPKY
;
A
#
# COMPACT_ATOMS: atom_id res chain seq x y z
N LEU A 1 5.65 -4.18 8.55
CA LEU A 1 4.55 -3.50 7.89
C LEU A 1 4.95 -3.17 6.46
N ILE A 2 4.14 -3.57 5.46
CA ILE A 2 4.42 -3.40 4.03
C ILE A 2 3.24 -2.67 3.38
N PRO A 3 3.40 -1.39 2.98
CA PRO A 3 2.31 -0.61 2.41
C PRO A 3 2.15 -0.77 0.88
N GLY A 4 2.53 -1.93 0.32
CA GLY A 4 2.30 -2.28 -1.10
C GLY A 4 3.50 -2.17 -2.03
N ASP A 5 3.26 -2.53 -3.30
CA ASP A 5 4.22 -2.57 -4.41
C ASP A 5 5.44 -3.50 -4.15
N MET A 6 5.20 -4.64 -3.51
CA MET A 6 6.19 -5.74 -3.40
C MET A 6 6.45 -6.41 -4.74
N VAL A 7 5.51 -6.30 -5.68
CA VAL A 7 5.58 -6.92 -7.01
C VAL A 7 5.31 -5.90 -8.11
N VAL A 8 5.70 -6.23 -9.35
CA VAL A 8 5.39 -5.42 -10.52
C VAL A 8 4.30 -6.10 -11.34
N SER A 9 3.15 -5.46 -11.52
CA SER A 9 1.91 -6.03 -12.08
C SER A 9 2.02 -6.70 -13.46
N ARG A 10 3.10 -6.46 -14.20
CA ARG A 10 3.34 -7.02 -15.55
C ARG A 10 4.64 -7.85 -15.63
N LYS A 11 5.28 -8.12 -14.49
CA LYS A 11 6.54 -8.83 -14.40
C LYS A 11 6.43 -9.94 -13.37
N SER A 12 5.99 -11.11 -13.79
CA SER A 12 5.81 -12.27 -12.90
C SER A 12 7.13 -12.82 -12.33
N ASP A 13 8.27 -12.46 -12.92
CA ASP A 13 9.61 -12.77 -12.40
C ASP A 13 9.89 -12.09 -11.04
N THR A 14 9.22 -10.98 -10.76
CA THR A 14 9.34 -10.31 -9.45
C THR A 14 8.66 -11.07 -8.32
N TYR A 15 7.71 -11.97 -8.62
CA TYR A 15 6.92 -12.69 -7.61
C TYR A 15 7.76 -13.66 -6.79
N GLU A 16 8.67 -14.41 -7.43
CA GLU A 16 9.57 -15.32 -6.72
C GLU A 16 10.53 -14.56 -5.79
N THR A 17 11.06 -13.42 -6.26
CA THR A 17 11.94 -12.58 -5.44
C THR A 17 11.19 -12.00 -4.24
N ALA A 18 9.97 -11.53 -4.45
CA ALA A 18 9.11 -11.03 -3.38
C ALA A 18 8.81 -12.12 -2.34
N LEU A 19 8.46 -13.35 -2.78
CA LEU A 19 8.20 -14.47 -1.87
C LEU A 19 9.42 -14.81 -1.01
N LYS A 20 10.62 -14.85 -1.57
CA LYS A 20 11.85 -15.10 -0.79
C LYS A 20 12.08 -14.05 0.28
N ILE A 21 11.88 -12.77 -0.05
CA ILE A 21 12.00 -11.66 0.91
C ILE A 21 10.94 -11.79 2.01
N LEU A 22 9.69 -12.06 1.63
CA LEU A 22 8.58 -12.21 2.56
C LEU A 22 8.80 -13.40 3.51
N GLU A 23 9.29 -14.52 3.01
CA GLU A 23 9.64 -15.70 3.81
C GLU A 23 10.70 -15.37 4.87
N GLU A 24 11.76 -14.63 4.50
CA GLU A 24 12.78 -14.19 5.47
C GLU A 24 12.21 -13.21 6.50
N LEU A 25 11.33 -12.30 6.10
CA LEU A 25 10.67 -11.37 7.02
C LEU A 25 9.78 -12.09 8.04
N CYS A 26 9.04 -13.13 7.62
CA CYS A 26 8.20 -13.92 8.52
C CYS A 26 9.00 -14.68 9.60
N ARG A 27 10.30 -14.94 9.37
CA ARG A 27 11.19 -15.54 10.40
C ARG A 27 11.57 -14.54 11.49
N ILE A 28 11.42 -13.24 11.22
CA ILE A 28 11.81 -12.16 12.13
C ILE A 28 10.64 -11.68 12.97
N ALA A 29 9.47 -11.46 12.34
CA ALA A 29 8.28 -10.92 13.00
C ALA A 29 7.02 -11.20 12.18
N PRO A 30 5.80 -11.08 12.77
CA PRO A 30 4.55 -11.06 12.02
C PRO A 30 4.56 -9.98 10.93
N VAL A 31 4.08 -10.32 9.73
CA VAL A 31 4.11 -9.44 8.57
C VAL A 31 2.69 -9.04 8.19
N TYR A 32 2.44 -7.74 8.07
CA TYR A 32 1.21 -7.13 7.58
C TYR A 32 1.48 -6.46 6.25
N TYR A 33 0.68 -6.81 5.25
CA TYR A 33 0.87 -6.41 3.87
C TYR A 33 -0.42 -5.85 3.29
N SER A 34 -0.38 -4.63 2.77
CA SER A 34 -1.48 -4.00 2.03
C SER A 34 -1.13 -3.85 0.56
N TYR A 35 -2.12 -3.62 -0.29
CA TYR A 35 -1.91 -3.44 -1.72
C TYR A 35 -1.39 -2.05 -2.08
N GLY A 36 -0.41 -2.03 -2.99
CA GLY A 36 -0.05 -0.85 -3.76
C GLY A 36 -0.73 -0.86 -5.14
N ASN A 37 -0.38 0.09 -5.98
CA ASN A 37 -1.00 0.17 -7.31
C ASN A 37 -0.62 -0.97 -8.26
N HIS A 38 0.48 -1.65 -8.00
CA HIS A 38 0.89 -2.81 -8.81
C HIS A 38 0.07 -4.04 -8.47
N GLU A 39 -0.16 -4.32 -7.19
CA GLU A 39 -1.04 -5.41 -6.73
C GLU A 39 -2.48 -5.18 -7.22
N SER A 40 -3.03 -3.97 -7.00
CA SER A 40 -4.39 -3.62 -7.46
C SER A 40 -4.57 -3.82 -8.97
N ARG A 41 -3.57 -3.42 -9.78
CA ARG A 41 -3.61 -3.66 -11.23
C ARG A 41 -3.57 -5.14 -11.59
N ALA A 42 -2.76 -5.93 -10.89
CA ALA A 42 -2.67 -7.37 -11.14
C ALA A 42 -3.97 -8.07 -10.72
N HIS A 43 -4.56 -7.65 -9.61
CA HIS A 43 -5.79 -8.21 -9.06
C HIS A 43 -7.00 -8.03 -9.99
N ILE A 44 -7.20 -6.82 -10.57
CA ILE A 44 -8.40 -6.52 -11.36
C ILE A 44 -8.27 -6.82 -12.86
N ARG A 45 -7.08 -7.01 -13.39
CA ARG A 45 -6.87 -7.26 -14.82
C ARG A 45 -7.07 -8.74 -15.14
N LYS A 46 -8.12 -9.04 -15.91
CA LYS A 46 -8.32 -10.37 -16.50
C LYS A 46 -7.21 -10.66 -17.52
N SER A 47 -6.17 -11.35 -17.10
CA SER A 47 -5.01 -11.71 -17.91
C SER A 47 -4.24 -12.85 -17.24
N GLU A 48 -3.25 -13.42 -17.94
CA GLU A 48 -2.32 -14.41 -17.35
C GLU A 48 -1.60 -13.88 -16.09
N TYR A 49 -1.43 -12.56 -15.97
CA TYR A 49 -0.82 -11.94 -14.80
C TYR A 49 -1.73 -11.99 -13.58
N GLN A 50 -3.05 -11.99 -13.76
CA GLN A 50 -4.00 -12.12 -12.67
C GLN A 50 -3.90 -13.51 -12.02
N GLU A 51 -3.88 -14.56 -12.83
CA GLU A 51 -3.75 -15.95 -12.33
C GLU A 51 -2.43 -16.13 -11.56
N LYS A 52 -1.33 -15.61 -12.12
CA LYS A 52 -0.02 -15.63 -11.45
C LYS A 52 -0.01 -14.81 -10.16
N PHE A 53 -0.73 -13.69 -10.14
CA PHE A 53 -0.87 -12.87 -8.94
C PHE A 53 -1.66 -13.59 -7.85
N PHE A 54 -2.77 -14.23 -8.18
CA PHE A 54 -3.51 -15.02 -7.21
C PHE A 54 -2.71 -16.21 -6.66
N ALA A 55 -1.92 -16.86 -7.51
CA ALA A 55 -1.01 -17.92 -7.06
C ALA A 55 0.06 -17.37 -6.10
N PHE A 56 0.59 -16.17 -6.36
CA PHE A 56 1.51 -15.46 -5.46
C PHE A 56 0.82 -15.12 -4.14
N GLU A 57 -0.36 -14.50 -4.18
CA GLU A 57 -1.11 -14.10 -2.99
C GLU A 57 -1.46 -15.30 -2.08
N ASN A 58 -1.84 -16.44 -2.68
CA ASN A 58 -2.08 -17.66 -1.93
C ASN A 58 -0.82 -18.12 -1.18
N LYS A 59 0.34 -18.09 -1.82
CA LYS A 59 1.62 -18.42 -1.16
C LYS A 59 1.96 -17.43 -0.05
N VAL A 60 1.67 -16.13 -0.24
CA VAL A 60 1.85 -15.11 0.80
C VAL A 60 0.99 -15.44 2.03
N LYS A 61 -0.27 -15.82 1.82
CA LYS A 61 -1.18 -16.25 2.90
C LYS A 61 -0.73 -17.55 3.57
N GLU A 62 -0.21 -18.52 2.80
CA GLU A 62 0.37 -19.77 3.32
C GLU A 62 1.59 -19.54 4.21
N LEU A 63 2.37 -18.47 3.99
CA LEU A 63 3.47 -18.04 4.87
C LEU A 63 2.97 -17.43 6.19
N GLY A 64 1.67 -17.28 6.39
CA GLY A 64 1.09 -16.65 7.57
C GLY A 64 1.13 -15.11 7.54
N ILE A 65 1.28 -14.50 6.38
CA ILE A 65 1.26 -13.06 6.21
C ILE A 65 -0.18 -12.56 6.22
N HIS A 66 -0.44 -11.53 6.99
CA HIS A 66 -1.73 -10.85 7.08
C HIS A 66 -1.88 -9.89 5.89
N VAL A 67 -2.62 -10.32 4.87
CA VAL A 67 -2.92 -9.48 3.68
C VAL A 67 -4.17 -8.67 3.97
N LEU A 68 -3.99 -7.36 4.16
CA LEU A 68 -5.06 -6.43 4.52
C LEU A 68 -5.53 -5.69 3.26
N HIS A 69 -6.66 -6.11 2.71
CA HIS A 69 -7.30 -5.52 1.53
C HIS A 69 -8.58 -4.78 1.94
N ASN A 70 -8.46 -3.53 2.38
CA ASN A 70 -9.50 -2.75 3.05
C ASN A 70 -10.02 -3.43 4.33
N GLU A 71 -9.11 -4.02 5.07
CA GLU A 71 -9.37 -4.79 6.26
C GLU A 71 -8.52 -4.27 7.42
N THR A 72 -9.00 -4.51 8.64
CA THR A 72 -8.32 -4.14 9.88
C THR A 72 -8.09 -5.38 10.75
N GLU A 73 -6.90 -5.52 11.29
CA GLU A 73 -6.62 -6.44 12.37
C GLU A 73 -6.21 -5.69 13.64
N ALA A 74 -6.80 -6.08 14.77
CA ALA A 74 -6.57 -5.44 16.06
C ALA A 74 -5.88 -6.37 17.03
N PHE A 75 -4.96 -5.83 17.83
CA PHE A 75 -4.21 -6.52 18.89
C PHE A 75 -4.18 -5.65 20.15
N GLY A 76 -5.09 -5.87 21.06
CA GLY A 76 -5.21 -5.04 22.24
C GLY A 76 -5.49 -3.58 21.86
N GLU A 77 -4.60 -2.66 22.22
CA GLU A 77 -4.71 -1.23 21.94
C GLU A 77 -4.15 -0.80 20.57
N LEU A 78 -3.73 -1.74 19.70
CA LEU A 78 -3.19 -1.48 18.38
C LEU A 78 -4.12 -2.04 17.31
N ALA A 79 -4.42 -1.24 16.28
CA ALA A 79 -5.11 -1.68 15.08
C ALA A 79 -4.25 -1.39 13.84
N VAL A 80 -4.13 -2.37 12.95
CA VAL A 80 -3.43 -2.23 11.66
C VAL A 80 -4.45 -2.37 10.54
N THR A 81 -4.58 -1.32 9.75
CA THR A 81 -5.55 -1.24 8.64
C THR A 81 -4.81 -1.14 7.31
N GLY A 82 -5.18 -1.95 6.33
CA GLY A 82 -4.71 -1.84 4.95
C GLY A 82 -5.71 -1.10 4.09
N LEU A 83 -5.29 -0.04 3.39
CA LEU A 83 -6.14 0.75 2.48
C LEU A 83 -5.73 0.56 1.03
N GLU A 84 -6.67 0.15 0.20
CA GLU A 84 -6.58 0.24 -1.25
C GLU A 84 -7.39 1.43 -1.76
N ILE A 85 -6.76 2.30 -2.56
CA ILE A 85 -7.44 3.44 -3.20
C ILE A 85 -7.65 3.17 -4.70
N PRO A 86 -8.63 3.85 -5.35
CA PRO A 86 -8.90 3.65 -6.76
C PRO A 86 -7.68 3.86 -7.65
N LEU A 87 -7.48 3.02 -8.66
CA LEU A 87 -6.36 3.15 -9.60
C LEU A 87 -6.34 4.49 -10.35
N SER A 88 -7.46 5.19 -10.45
CA SER A 88 -7.51 6.55 -10.97
C SER A 88 -6.66 7.53 -10.17
N CYS A 89 -6.51 7.30 -8.86
CA CYS A 89 -5.69 8.12 -7.95
C CYS A 89 -4.19 7.99 -8.20
N TYR A 90 -3.76 7.03 -9.04
CA TYR A 90 -2.37 6.82 -9.45
C TYR A 90 -2.06 7.34 -10.85
N LYS A 91 -2.97 8.09 -11.48
CA LYS A 91 -2.71 8.71 -12.80
C LYS A 91 -1.59 9.73 -12.70
N LYS A 92 -0.67 9.65 -13.68
CA LYS A 92 0.46 10.59 -13.77
C LYS A 92 0.01 11.94 -14.32
N GLY A 93 0.58 13.03 -13.77
CA GLY A 93 0.35 14.39 -14.24
C GLY A 93 -1.08 14.94 -13.99
N VAL A 94 -1.91 14.20 -13.28
CA VAL A 94 -3.28 14.61 -12.96
C VAL A 94 -3.48 14.54 -11.45
N ASP A 95 -4.08 15.57 -10.89
CA ASP A 95 -4.53 15.58 -9.51
C ASP A 95 -5.95 15.03 -9.44
N VAL A 96 -6.08 13.80 -8.94
CA VAL A 96 -7.38 13.13 -8.77
C VAL A 96 -7.64 13.08 -7.27
N PRO A 97 -8.65 13.81 -6.76
CA PRO A 97 -9.02 13.73 -5.34
C PRO A 97 -9.59 12.36 -5.02
N LEU A 98 -9.45 11.91 -3.77
CA LEU A 98 -10.25 10.81 -3.25
C LEU A 98 -11.72 11.21 -3.24
N PRO A 99 -12.65 10.28 -3.52
CA PRO A 99 -14.06 10.53 -3.30
C PRO A 99 -14.32 10.98 -1.84
N GLN A 100 -15.31 11.84 -1.66
CA GLN A 100 -15.70 12.27 -0.32
C GLN A 100 -16.09 11.05 0.54
N ASP A 101 -15.64 11.05 1.78
CA ASP A 101 -15.88 9.99 2.77
C ASP A 101 -15.44 8.59 2.26
N TYR A 102 -14.35 8.55 1.44
CA TYR A 102 -13.90 7.28 0.83
C TYR A 102 -13.42 6.30 1.89
N LEU A 103 -12.63 6.77 2.87
CA LEU A 103 -12.06 5.90 3.90
C LEU A 103 -13.17 5.35 4.81
N GLU A 104 -14.10 6.21 5.23
CA GLU A 104 -15.22 5.85 6.10
C GLU A 104 -16.17 4.83 5.45
N LYS A 105 -16.30 4.90 4.11
CA LYS A 105 -17.14 3.97 3.34
C LYS A 105 -16.46 2.67 2.98
N THR A 106 -15.12 2.67 2.96
CA THR A 106 -14.31 1.55 2.45
C THR A 106 -13.72 0.72 3.58
N LEU A 107 -13.33 1.36 4.68
CA LEU A 107 -12.67 0.72 5.80
C LEU A 107 -13.69 0.34 6.90
N PRO A 108 -13.38 -0.68 7.70
CA PRO A 108 -14.16 -0.98 8.91
C PRO A 108 -14.17 0.20 9.88
N GLU A 109 -15.22 0.28 10.69
CA GLU A 109 -15.29 1.24 11.80
C GLU A 109 -14.09 1.04 12.75
N GLN A 110 -13.54 2.15 13.21
CA GLN A 110 -12.43 2.14 14.16
C GLN A 110 -12.94 1.70 15.53
N THR A 111 -12.12 0.92 16.23
CA THR A 111 -12.37 0.60 17.63
C THR A 111 -11.91 1.78 18.49
N GLU A 112 -12.76 2.24 19.40
CA GLU A 112 -12.41 3.28 20.38
C GLU A 112 -11.18 2.85 21.19
N ASP A 113 -10.37 3.82 21.60
CA ASP A 113 -9.16 3.64 22.42
C ASP A 113 -8.06 2.75 21.77
N THR A 114 -8.05 2.60 20.45
CA THR A 114 -6.97 1.90 19.74
C THR A 114 -6.05 2.86 18.98
N PHE A 115 -4.73 2.59 19.02
CA PHE A 115 -3.75 3.27 18.18
C PHE A 115 -3.87 2.77 16.73
N GLN A 116 -4.25 3.66 15.82
CA GLN A 116 -4.57 3.34 14.43
C GLN A 116 -3.35 3.44 13.53
N VAL A 117 -2.85 2.30 13.07
CA VAL A 117 -1.78 2.23 12.05
C VAL A 117 -2.40 1.97 10.69
N LEU A 118 -2.17 2.88 9.74
CA LEU A 118 -2.68 2.76 8.38
C LEU A 118 -1.56 2.40 7.39
N LEU A 119 -1.75 1.35 6.61
CA LEU A 119 -0.93 0.98 5.46
C LEU A 119 -1.59 1.53 4.20
N ALA A 120 -1.14 2.69 3.72
CA ALA A 120 -1.72 3.38 2.56
C ALA A 120 -0.63 3.75 1.56
N HIS A 121 -0.61 3.08 0.41
CA HIS A 121 0.52 3.13 -0.51
C HIS A 121 0.84 4.55 -1.02
N ASN A 122 -0.16 5.39 -1.30
CA ASN A 122 0.04 6.71 -1.90
C ASN A 122 0.07 7.83 -0.85
N PRO A 123 1.20 8.49 -0.59
CA PRO A 123 1.32 9.55 0.43
C PRO A 123 0.59 10.85 0.07
N ARG A 124 0.06 10.98 -1.15
CA ARG A 124 -0.64 12.20 -1.61
C ARG A 124 -1.84 12.54 -0.72
N TYR A 125 -2.51 11.55 -0.17
CA TYR A 125 -3.75 11.68 0.59
C TYR A 125 -3.53 11.65 2.10
N ALA A 126 -2.32 12.09 2.55
CA ALA A 126 -1.95 12.08 3.97
C ALA A 126 -2.91 12.89 4.86
N LYS A 127 -3.55 13.95 4.28
CA LYS A 127 -4.55 14.72 5.01
C LYS A 127 -5.81 13.89 5.26
N GLU A 128 -6.32 13.21 4.23
CA GLU A 128 -7.49 12.35 4.31
C GLU A 128 -7.26 11.18 5.28
N TYR A 129 -6.03 10.66 5.33
CA TYR A 129 -5.64 9.61 6.29
C TYR A 129 -5.67 10.11 7.73
N ALA A 130 -5.16 11.33 7.97
CA ALA A 130 -5.20 11.97 9.27
C ALA A 130 -6.64 12.35 9.68
N ASP A 131 -7.43 12.86 8.74
CA ASP A 131 -8.85 13.21 8.98
C ASP A 131 -9.69 11.95 9.32
N TRP A 132 -9.35 10.79 8.75
CA TRP A 132 -9.95 9.50 9.10
C TRP A 132 -9.59 9.03 10.52
N GLY A 133 -8.49 9.53 11.10
CA GLY A 133 -8.05 9.19 12.45
C GLY A 133 -6.87 8.24 12.51
N ALA A 134 -6.05 8.13 11.45
CA ALA A 134 -4.80 7.38 11.53
C ALA A 134 -3.79 8.11 12.42
N ASP A 135 -3.30 7.45 13.48
CA ASP A 135 -2.23 7.96 14.34
C ASP A 135 -0.86 7.84 13.67
N LEU A 136 -0.68 6.78 12.86
CA LEU A 136 0.54 6.52 12.10
C LEU A 136 0.20 5.95 10.73
N THR A 137 0.77 6.52 9.66
CA THR A 137 0.59 6.01 8.30
C THR A 137 1.91 5.60 7.68
N PHE A 138 1.96 4.38 7.13
CA PHE A 138 3.06 3.91 6.30
C PHE A 138 2.70 4.05 4.82
N CYS A 139 3.59 4.71 4.06
CA CYS A 139 3.41 4.94 2.63
C CYS A 139 4.62 4.45 1.82
N GLY A 140 4.38 4.27 0.51
CA GLY A 140 5.40 3.94 -0.48
C GLY A 140 5.33 4.87 -1.70
N HIS A 141 5.21 4.30 -2.90
CA HIS A 141 4.89 4.91 -4.18
C HIS A 141 5.90 5.92 -4.75
N ASN A 142 6.41 6.85 -3.94
CA ASN A 142 7.23 7.97 -4.43
C ASN A 142 8.69 7.59 -4.69
N HIS A 143 9.18 6.43 -4.26
CA HIS A 143 10.54 5.91 -4.45
C HIS A 143 11.66 6.88 -4.03
N GLY A 144 11.36 7.83 -3.14
CA GLY A 144 12.24 8.95 -2.83
C GLY A 144 12.37 9.99 -3.96
N GLY A 145 11.56 9.86 -5.01
CA GLY A 145 11.55 10.68 -6.22
C GLY A 145 12.31 10.06 -7.40
N LEU A 146 11.94 10.45 -8.63
CA LEU A 146 12.64 10.06 -9.86
C LEU A 146 14.02 10.75 -9.96
N ILE A 147 14.11 11.98 -9.49
CA ILE A 147 15.35 12.76 -9.39
C ILE A 147 15.41 13.32 -7.98
N ARG A 148 16.49 13.01 -7.27
CA ARG A 148 16.73 13.51 -5.91
C ARG A 148 18.01 14.29 -5.84
N ILE A 149 17.96 15.47 -5.22
CA ILE A 149 19.13 16.31 -4.98
C ILE A 149 19.52 16.16 -3.50
N PRO A 150 20.76 15.74 -3.19
CA PRO A 150 21.24 15.65 -1.82
C PRO A 150 21.06 16.97 -1.07
N GLY A 151 20.51 16.92 0.14
CA GLY A 151 20.25 18.11 0.97
C GLY A 151 18.99 18.92 0.59
N VAL A 152 18.40 18.70 -0.60
CA VAL A 152 17.19 19.41 -1.07
C VAL A 152 15.96 18.51 -1.03
N GLY A 153 16.13 17.23 -1.40
CA GLY A 153 15.02 16.28 -1.48
C GLY A 153 14.65 15.87 -2.90
N SER A 154 13.42 15.40 -3.10
CA SER A 154 12.93 15.00 -4.42
C SER A 154 12.61 16.20 -5.30
N LEU A 155 13.16 16.22 -6.52
CA LEU A 155 12.85 17.23 -7.52
C LEU A 155 11.55 16.90 -8.27
N ILE A 156 11.34 15.62 -8.58
CA ILE A 156 10.15 15.16 -9.30
C ILE A 156 9.72 13.76 -8.80
N SER A 157 8.42 13.58 -8.55
CA SER A 157 7.85 12.29 -8.15
C SER A 157 7.59 11.37 -9.36
N PRO A 158 7.34 10.05 -9.15
CA PRO A 158 6.89 9.14 -10.20
C PRO A 158 5.58 9.56 -10.89
N GLN A 159 4.79 10.41 -10.23
CA GLN A 159 3.55 11.00 -10.78
C GLN A 159 3.79 12.34 -11.50
N PHE A 160 5.06 12.72 -11.74
CA PHE A 160 5.45 13.99 -12.38
C PHE A 160 5.06 15.25 -11.59
N GLN A 161 5.00 15.14 -10.26
CA GLN A 161 4.85 16.31 -9.40
C GLN A 161 6.22 16.92 -9.14
N TRP A 162 6.34 18.23 -9.31
CA TRP A 162 7.53 18.98 -8.96
C TRP A 162 7.57 19.25 -7.46
N PHE A 163 8.74 19.06 -6.86
CA PHE A 163 8.99 19.29 -5.43
C PHE A 163 7.91 18.67 -4.53
N PRO A 164 7.64 17.33 -4.62
CA PRO A 164 6.63 16.70 -3.80
C PRO A 164 6.99 16.88 -2.32
N LYS A 165 5.96 17.09 -1.49
CA LYS A 165 6.15 17.28 -0.04
C LYS A 165 6.59 16.00 0.69
N TYR A 166 6.37 14.84 0.06
CA TYR A 166 6.58 13.53 0.67
C TYR A 166 7.55 12.70 -0.15
#